data_8c4f99bdd1b1c99a37d5fe75f95a0db4
#
_entry.id   8c4f99bdd1b1c99a37d5fe75f95a0db4
#
_cell.length_a   1.000
_cell.length_b   1.000
_cell.length_c   1.000
_cell.angle_alpha   90.00
_cell.angle_beta   90.00
_cell.angle_gamma   90.00
#
_symmetry.space_group_name_H-M   'P 1'
#
loop_
_entity.id
_entity.type
_entity.pdbx_description
1 polymer ?
#
loop_
_entity_poly.entity_id
_entity_poly.type
_entity_poly.pdbx_seq_one_letter_code
_entity_poly.pdbx_strand_id
1 'polypeptide(L)'
;RGDKADHYDAFINNELYPFAKKNATVRKFKSVAIAGCSQGGLSAFDIAWNRADKIDKVAVFSGSFWWRDKDDKAADYSDDKNRVMFTKLKASRKKPGLKYWFYVGDKEEDGDRDKDGIIDVVDDTKDLIELIKNKNVCLPDDIRFTEDANGKHDYGAWSRQLPAFLI
;
A
#
# COMPACT_ATOMS: atom_id res chain seq x y z
N ARG A 1 -11.09 2.62 -0.18
CA ARG A 1 -10.89 3.60 -1.25
C ARG A 1 -12.24 4.15 -1.70
N GLY A 2 -12.49 5.45 -1.58
CA GLY A 2 -13.81 6.05 -1.84
C GLY A 2 -14.20 6.06 -3.33
N ASP A 3 -15.36 6.63 -3.61
CA ASP A 3 -15.98 6.77 -4.93
C ASP A 3 -15.12 7.51 -5.98
N LYS A 4 -14.14 8.31 -5.54
CA LYS A 4 -13.21 9.06 -6.39
C LYS A 4 -11.90 8.32 -6.71
N ALA A 5 -11.77 7.07 -6.31
CA ALA A 5 -10.54 6.30 -6.49
C ALA A 5 -10.11 6.17 -7.96
N ASP A 6 -11.07 5.92 -8.83
CA ASP A 6 -10.80 5.79 -10.28
C ASP A 6 -10.45 7.13 -10.92
N HIS A 7 -11.03 8.23 -10.44
CA HIS A 7 -10.66 9.58 -10.87
C HIS A 7 -9.22 9.90 -10.46
N TYR A 8 -8.81 9.51 -9.25
CA TYR A 8 -7.44 9.73 -8.79
C TYR A 8 -6.43 8.87 -9.55
N ASP A 9 -6.75 7.61 -9.84
CA ASP A 9 -5.93 6.76 -10.71
C ASP A 9 -5.80 7.38 -12.11
N ALA A 10 -6.90 7.86 -12.69
CA ALA A 10 -6.90 8.52 -13.99
C ALA A 10 -6.05 9.80 -13.98
N PHE A 11 -6.15 10.64 -12.96
CA PHE A 11 -5.32 11.85 -12.79
C PHE A 11 -3.83 11.50 -12.76
N ILE A 12 -3.44 10.54 -11.93
CA ILE A 12 -2.03 10.11 -11.83
C ILE A 12 -1.51 9.64 -13.20
N ASN A 13 -2.30 8.83 -13.91
CA ASN A 13 -1.84 8.19 -15.15
C ASN A 13 -1.92 9.05 -16.39
N ASN A 14 -2.94 9.91 -16.48
CA ASN A 14 -3.25 10.64 -17.70
C ASN A 14 -2.77 12.10 -17.66
N GLU A 15 -2.52 12.63 -16.45
CA GLU A 15 -2.11 14.01 -16.25
C GLU A 15 -0.75 14.11 -15.57
N LEU A 16 -0.63 13.65 -14.31
CA LEU A 16 0.57 13.85 -13.52
C LEU A 16 1.80 13.11 -14.08
N TYR A 17 1.67 11.84 -14.42
CA TYR A 17 2.79 11.07 -14.97
C TYR A 17 3.29 11.62 -16.31
N PRO A 18 2.43 11.91 -17.30
CA PRO A 18 2.86 12.57 -18.54
C PRO A 18 3.48 13.95 -18.32
N PHE A 19 2.92 14.75 -17.40
CA PHE A 19 3.48 16.05 -17.03
C PHE A 19 4.88 15.90 -16.42
N ALA A 20 5.05 15.02 -15.45
CA ALA A 20 6.36 14.76 -14.84
C ALA A 20 7.38 14.28 -15.87
N LYS A 21 6.98 13.37 -16.77
CA LYS A 21 7.85 12.86 -17.82
C LYS A 21 8.27 13.94 -18.81
N LYS A 22 7.36 14.84 -19.17
CA LYS A 22 7.62 15.95 -20.08
C LYS A 22 8.57 17.00 -19.50
N ASN A 23 8.46 17.25 -18.19
CA ASN A 23 9.19 18.32 -17.49
C ASN A 23 10.45 17.82 -16.75
N ALA A 24 10.70 16.52 -16.72
CA ALA A 24 11.92 15.98 -16.15
C ALA A 24 13.15 16.34 -17.01
N THR A 25 14.27 16.60 -16.34
CA THR A 25 15.55 16.89 -17.02
C THR A 25 16.19 15.66 -17.65
N VAL A 26 15.69 14.46 -17.32
CA VAL A 26 16.17 13.18 -17.85
C VAL A 26 15.28 12.69 -18.98
N ARG A 27 15.89 12.15 -20.03
CA ARG A 27 15.15 11.62 -21.20
C ARG A 27 14.43 10.29 -20.92
N LYS A 28 14.96 9.49 -20.00
CA LYS A 28 14.43 8.17 -19.64
C LYS A 28 14.55 7.95 -18.14
N PHE A 29 13.44 7.60 -17.51
CA PHE A 29 13.46 7.14 -16.14
C PHE A 29 14.07 5.72 -16.08
N LYS A 30 14.95 5.47 -15.13
CA LYS A 30 15.45 4.13 -14.83
C LYS A 30 14.43 3.31 -14.04
N SER A 31 13.71 3.98 -13.17
CA SER A 31 12.65 3.40 -12.35
C SER A 31 11.65 4.50 -11.98
N VAL A 32 10.41 4.11 -11.81
CA VAL A 32 9.33 4.97 -11.34
C VAL A 32 8.79 4.37 -10.05
N ALA A 33 8.70 5.19 -9.03
CA ALA A 33 8.16 4.80 -7.75
C ALA A 33 6.97 5.67 -7.36
N ILE A 34 6.02 5.09 -6.63
CA ILE A 34 4.94 5.80 -5.97
C ILE A 34 5.00 5.52 -4.47
N ALA A 35 4.73 6.53 -3.66
CA ALA A 35 4.70 6.38 -2.22
C ALA A 35 3.46 7.05 -1.64
N GLY A 36 2.99 6.57 -0.50
CA GLY A 36 1.88 7.17 0.21
C GLY A 36 1.80 6.74 1.66
N CYS A 37 1.13 7.56 2.46
CA CYS A 37 0.92 7.34 3.89
C CYS A 37 -0.57 7.16 4.18
N SER A 38 -0.92 6.32 5.14
CA SER A 38 -2.29 6.10 5.57
C SER A 38 -3.22 5.73 4.38
N GLN A 39 -4.30 6.43 4.16
CA GLN A 39 -5.17 6.26 2.96
C GLN A 39 -4.42 6.55 1.65
N GLY A 40 -3.42 7.46 1.69
CA GLY A 40 -2.52 7.67 0.56
C GLY A 40 -1.66 6.44 0.27
N GLY A 41 -1.26 5.69 1.29
CA GLY A 41 -0.56 4.41 1.17
C GLY A 41 -1.42 3.34 0.47
N LEU A 42 -2.67 3.20 0.91
CA LEU A 42 -3.65 2.34 0.23
C LEU A 42 -3.83 2.73 -1.25
N SER A 43 -3.94 4.04 -1.52
CA SER A 43 -4.09 4.54 -2.90
C SER A 43 -2.84 4.31 -3.74
N ALA A 44 -1.64 4.55 -3.18
CA ALA A 44 -0.37 4.31 -3.86
C ALA A 44 -0.21 2.83 -4.22
N PHE A 45 -0.55 1.93 -3.29
CA PHE A 45 -0.52 0.50 -3.52
C PHE A 45 -1.46 0.08 -4.65
N ASP A 46 -2.70 0.55 -4.62
CA ASP A 46 -3.71 0.21 -5.63
C ASP A 46 -3.34 0.74 -7.02
N ILE A 47 -2.81 1.97 -7.10
CA ILE A 47 -2.34 2.55 -8.38
C ILE A 47 -1.15 1.73 -8.90
N ALA A 48 -0.14 1.43 -8.07
CA ALA A 48 1.00 0.63 -8.50
C ALA A 48 0.56 -0.76 -9.00
N TRP A 49 -0.35 -1.42 -8.28
CA TRP A 49 -0.92 -2.71 -8.68
C TRP A 49 -1.60 -2.65 -10.05
N ASN A 50 -2.32 -1.58 -10.33
CA ASN A 50 -3.02 -1.41 -11.60
C ASN A 50 -2.08 -1.01 -12.74
N ARG A 51 -0.98 -0.32 -12.45
CA ARG A 51 -0.08 0.36 -13.40
C ARG A 51 1.37 -0.14 -13.33
N ALA A 52 1.55 -1.41 -13.06
CA ALA A 52 2.88 -2.03 -13.04
C ALA A 52 3.60 -2.00 -14.41
N ASP A 53 2.91 -1.59 -15.45
CA ASP A 53 3.50 -1.25 -16.76
C ASP A 53 4.28 0.08 -16.75
N LYS A 54 4.06 0.93 -15.76
CA LYS A 54 4.68 2.26 -15.63
C LYS A 54 5.39 2.48 -14.29
N ILE A 55 4.99 1.74 -13.27
CA ILE A 55 5.47 1.88 -11.88
C ILE A 55 6.20 0.61 -11.50
N ASP A 56 7.43 0.75 -11.03
CA ASP A 56 8.29 -0.38 -10.65
C ASP A 56 8.29 -0.62 -9.14
N LYS A 57 8.08 0.43 -8.34
CA LYS A 57 8.21 0.37 -6.89
C LYS A 57 7.04 1.07 -6.19
N VAL A 58 6.61 0.53 -5.07
CA VAL A 58 5.63 1.18 -4.20
C VAL A 58 6.10 1.18 -2.75
N ALA A 59 6.01 2.36 -2.10
CA ALA A 59 6.17 2.47 -0.67
C ALA A 59 4.85 2.81 0.00
N VAL A 60 4.53 2.06 1.04
CA VAL A 60 3.33 2.23 1.85
C VAL A 60 3.76 2.47 3.29
N PHE A 61 3.48 3.65 3.79
CA PHE A 61 3.71 4.03 5.18
C PHE A 61 2.37 3.99 5.91
N SER A 62 2.22 3.04 6.83
CA SER A 62 1.00 2.89 7.65
C SER A 62 -0.27 2.81 6.80
N GLY A 63 -0.29 1.89 5.84
CA GLY A 63 -1.37 1.81 4.85
C GLY A 63 -2.71 1.43 5.45
N SER A 64 -3.79 2.15 5.07
CA SER A 64 -5.15 1.88 5.55
C SER A 64 -5.73 0.60 4.93
N PHE A 65 -5.08 -0.55 5.09
CA PHE A 65 -5.51 -1.83 4.49
C PHE A 65 -6.75 -2.41 5.17
N TRP A 66 -7.10 -1.89 6.34
CA TRP A 66 -8.38 -2.12 7.01
C TRP A 66 -9.60 -1.59 6.23
N TRP A 67 -9.41 -0.77 5.19
CA TRP A 67 -10.51 -0.18 4.44
C TRP A 67 -11.45 -1.25 3.88
N ARG A 68 -12.72 -1.14 4.23
CA ARG A 68 -13.75 -2.13 4.02
C ARG A 68 -14.99 -1.55 3.36
N ASP A 69 -15.76 -2.40 2.71
CA ASP A 69 -17.01 -2.05 2.03
C ASP A 69 -18.25 -2.28 2.90
N LYS A 70 -18.05 -2.81 4.12
CA LYS A 70 -19.11 -3.11 5.08
C LYS A 70 -18.65 -2.76 6.49
N ASP A 71 -19.61 -2.36 7.34
CA ASP A 71 -19.38 -2.12 8.78
C ASP A 71 -18.88 -3.41 9.45
N ASP A 72 -17.81 -3.32 10.22
CA ASP A 72 -17.20 -4.44 10.95
C ASP A 72 -18.11 -5.03 12.04
N LYS A 73 -19.13 -4.27 12.47
CA LYS A 73 -20.16 -4.73 13.41
C LYS A 73 -21.34 -5.43 12.74
N ALA A 74 -21.39 -5.47 11.42
CA ALA A 74 -22.44 -6.17 10.71
C ALA A 74 -22.34 -7.68 10.94
N ALA A 75 -23.46 -8.35 11.15
CA ALA A 75 -23.51 -9.79 11.48
C ALA A 75 -22.90 -10.70 10.39
N ASP A 76 -22.85 -10.23 9.16
CA ASP A 76 -22.29 -10.91 7.99
C ASP A 76 -20.95 -10.32 7.52
N TYR A 77 -20.31 -9.50 8.36
CA TYR A 77 -18.95 -9.00 8.12
C TYR A 77 -17.92 -10.11 8.24
N SER A 78 -16.91 -10.03 7.43
CA SER A 78 -15.71 -10.87 7.54
C SER A 78 -14.53 -10.14 6.90
N ASP A 79 -13.41 -10.08 7.59
CA ASP A 79 -12.16 -9.50 7.09
C ASP A 79 -11.75 -10.09 5.74
N ASP A 80 -11.98 -11.37 5.58
CA ASP A 80 -11.65 -12.11 4.36
C ASP A 80 -12.44 -11.65 3.12
N LYS A 81 -13.66 -11.17 3.32
CA LYS A 81 -14.58 -10.78 2.24
C LYS A 81 -14.73 -9.28 2.07
N ASN A 82 -14.56 -8.51 3.15
CA ASN A 82 -14.95 -7.10 3.18
C ASN A 82 -13.78 -6.13 3.19
N ARG A 83 -12.54 -6.56 3.45
CA ARG A 83 -11.36 -5.71 3.23
C ARG A 83 -11.14 -5.56 1.71
N VAL A 84 -11.42 -4.35 1.19
CA VAL A 84 -11.51 -4.06 -0.26
C VAL A 84 -10.24 -4.44 -1.03
N MET A 85 -9.06 -4.13 -0.49
CA MET A 85 -7.80 -4.43 -1.18
C MET A 85 -7.52 -5.94 -1.22
N PHE A 86 -7.82 -6.65 -0.15
CA PHE A 86 -7.64 -8.11 -0.09
C PHE A 86 -8.54 -8.82 -1.10
N THR A 87 -9.81 -8.45 -1.15
CA THR A 87 -10.77 -9.00 -2.12
C THR A 87 -10.31 -8.74 -3.54
N LYS A 88 -9.83 -7.52 -3.83
CA LYS A 88 -9.28 -7.16 -5.13
C LYS A 88 -8.06 -8.00 -5.50
N LEU A 89 -7.11 -8.16 -4.58
CA LEU A 89 -5.92 -8.97 -4.82
C LEU A 89 -6.26 -10.44 -5.03
N LYS A 90 -7.12 -11.01 -4.19
CA LYS A 90 -7.56 -12.40 -4.32
C LYS A 90 -8.15 -12.69 -5.70
N ALA A 91 -9.02 -11.81 -6.18
CA ALA A 91 -9.65 -11.93 -7.49
C ALA A 91 -8.69 -11.66 -8.67
N SER A 92 -7.60 -10.94 -8.45
CA SER A 92 -6.67 -10.54 -9.52
C SER A 92 -5.81 -11.71 -9.99
N ARG A 93 -5.69 -11.84 -11.31
CA ARG A 93 -4.71 -12.75 -11.95
C ARG A 93 -3.39 -12.05 -12.32
N LYS A 94 -3.28 -10.76 -12.03
CA LYS A 94 -2.07 -9.99 -12.32
C LYS A 94 -0.89 -10.48 -11.50
N LYS A 95 0.30 -10.47 -12.13
CA LYS A 95 1.59 -10.65 -11.47
C LYS A 95 2.45 -9.42 -11.81
N PRO A 96 2.26 -8.32 -11.09
CA PRO A 96 2.85 -7.03 -11.47
C PRO A 96 4.39 -6.99 -11.39
N GLY A 97 5.03 -7.87 -10.62
CA GLY A 97 6.49 -7.86 -10.47
C GLY A 97 7.02 -6.58 -9.81
N LEU A 98 6.22 -5.93 -8.99
CA LEU A 98 6.58 -4.71 -8.28
C LEU A 98 7.58 -5.00 -7.16
N LYS A 99 8.36 -3.98 -6.80
CA LYS A 99 9.09 -3.92 -5.53
C LYS A 99 8.24 -3.20 -4.50
N TYR A 100 8.12 -3.83 -3.34
CA TYR A 100 7.26 -3.35 -2.27
C TYR A 100 8.09 -2.92 -1.07
N TRP A 101 7.75 -1.76 -0.52
CA TRP A 101 8.27 -1.26 0.74
C TRP A 101 7.10 -0.97 1.67
N PHE A 102 7.02 -1.69 2.78
CA PHE A 102 6.01 -1.47 3.80
C PHE A 102 6.68 -0.99 5.09
N TYR A 103 6.08 0.01 5.69
CA TYR A 103 6.41 0.51 7.01
C TYR A 103 5.15 0.64 7.84
N VAL A 104 5.24 0.28 9.09
CA VAL A 104 4.18 0.45 10.09
C VAL A 104 4.80 0.64 11.48
N GLY A 105 4.22 1.49 12.31
CA GLY A 105 4.60 1.65 13.70
C GLY A 105 3.69 0.84 14.63
N ASP A 106 4.21 0.40 15.77
CA ASP A 106 3.44 -0.36 16.77
C ASP A 106 2.68 0.51 17.78
N LYS A 107 2.77 1.86 17.66
CA LYS A 107 2.09 2.85 18.49
C LYS A 107 1.25 3.83 17.68
N GLU A 108 0.64 3.35 16.60
CA GLU A 108 -0.14 4.18 15.69
C GLU A 108 -1.60 4.37 16.12
N GLU A 109 -2.16 3.36 16.78
CA GLU A 109 -3.55 3.29 17.20
C GLU A 109 -3.73 2.32 18.38
N ASP A 110 -4.93 2.22 18.91
CA ASP A 110 -5.31 1.26 19.97
C ASP A 110 -6.24 0.15 19.44
N GLY A 111 -6.54 0.17 18.13
CA GLY A 111 -7.44 -0.82 17.50
C GLY A 111 -6.78 -2.20 17.45
N ASP A 112 -7.50 -3.20 17.97
CA ASP A 112 -7.11 -4.62 18.00
C ASP A 112 -8.43 -5.42 17.91
N ARG A 113 -8.84 -5.76 16.68
CA ARG A 113 -10.16 -6.36 16.39
C ARG A 113 -10.31 -7.78 16.93
N ASP A 114 -9.26 -8.57 16.83
CA ASP A 114 -9.25 -9.98 17.22
C ASP A 114 -8.69 -10.24 18.61
N LYS A 115 -8.17 -9.18 19.27
CA LYS A 115 -7.67 -9.17 20.65
C LYS A 115 -6.47 -10.09 20.86
N ASP A 116 -5.58 -10.14 19.91
CA ASP A 116 -4.35 -10.91 20.00
C ASP A 116 -3.17 -10.10 20.58
N GLY A 117 -3.36 -8.80 20.80
CA GLY A 117 -2.36 -7.87 21.34
C GLY A 117 -1.54 -7.15 20.28
N ILE A 118 -1.86 -7.32 19.00
CA ILE A 118 -1.27 -6.61 17.88
C ILE A 118 -2.29 -5.61 17.34
N ILE A 119 -1.87 -4.39 17.06
CA ILE A 119 -2.80 -3.38 16.53
C ILE A 119 -3.15 -3.66 15.08
N ASP A 120 -4.38 -3.34 14.70
CA ASP A 120 -4.97 -3.66 13.40
C ASP A 120 -4.12 -3.22 12.20
N VAL A 121 -3.48 -2.06 12.24
CA VAL A 121 -2.66 -1.57 11.12
C VAL A 121 -1.43 -2.45 10.88
N VAL A 122 -0.87 -3.05 11.91
CA VAL A 122 0.26 -4.00 11.83
C VAL A 122 -0.22 -5.31 11.23
N ASP A 123 -1.32 -5.86 11.74
CA ASP A 123 -1.90 -7.11 11.25
C ASP A 123 -2.35 -7.01 9.79
N ASP A 124 -3.11 -5.98 9.46
CA ASP A 124 -3.56 -5.77 8.09
C ASP A 124 -2.39 -5.63 7.11
N THR A 125 -1.27 -5.03 7.55
CA THR A 125 -0.06 -4.93 6.73
C THR A 125 0.63 -6.30 6.56
N LYS A 126 0.78 -7.06 7.65
CA LYS A 126 1.36 -8.42 7.61
C LYS A 126 0.52 -9.37 6.76
N ASP A 127 -0.78 -9.37 6.94
CA ASP A 127 -1.74 -10.15 6.15
C ASP A 127 -1.62 -9.86 4.65
N LEU A 128 -1.52 -8.58 4.29
CA LEU A 128 -1.36 -8.19 2.89
C LEU A 128 -0.04 -8.69 2.30
N ILE A 129 1.06 -8.58 3.06
CA ILE A 129 2.37 -9.10 2.67
C ILE A 129 2.31 -10.61 2.45
N GLU A 130 1.65 -11.32 3.35
CA GLU A 130 1.47 -12.77 3.22
C GLU A 130 0.64 -13.11 1.98
N LEU A 131 -0.44 -12.40 1.72
CA LEU A 131 -1.24 -12.59 0.52
C LEU A 131 -0.42 -12.37 -0.76
N ILE A 132 0.44 -11.34 -0.81
CA ILE A 132 1.33 -11.06 -1.95
C ILE A 132 2.31 -12.23 -2.16
N LYS A 133 2.92 -12.73 -1.08
CA LYS A 133 3.85 -13.87 -1.11
C LYS A 133 3.15 -15.13 -1.61
N ASN A 134 1.98 -15.46 -1.06
CA ASN A 134 1.21 -16.64 -1.42
C ASN A 134 0.71 -16.62 -2.88
N LYS A 135 0.51 -15.43 -3.44
CA LYS A 135 0.18 -15.27 -4.87
C LYS A 135 1.40 -15.38 -5.79
N ASN A 136 2.62 -15.43 -5.27
CA ASN A 136 3.87 -15.47 -6.04
C ASN A 136 3.92 -14.37 -7.13
N VAL A 137 3.61 -13.14 -6.75
CA VAL A 137 3.53 -12.01 -7.69
C VAL A 137 4.85 -11.23 -7.81
N CYS A 138 5.80 -11.49 -6.93
CA CYS A 138 7.16 -10.94 -6.90
C CYS A 138 8.11 -11.94 -6.24
N LEU A 139 9.41 -11.66 -6.29
CA LEU A 139 10.39 -12.42 -5.53
C LEU A 139 10.33 -12.04 -4.04
N PRO A 140 10.72 -12.93 -3.12
CA PRO A 140 10.78 -12.61 -1.69
C PRO A 140 11.60 -11.35 -1.38
N ASP A 141 12.73 -11.17 -2.06
CA ASP A 141 13.63 -10.02 -1.90
C ASP A 141 13.08 -8.70 -2.46
N ASP A 142 11.98 -8.76 -3.21
CA ASP A 142 11.28 -7.57 -3.68
C ASP A 142 10.32 -6.98 -2.62
N ILE A 143 10.21 -7.62 -1.45
CA ILE A 143 9.38 -7.13 -0.34
C ILE A 143 10.29 -6.71 0.81
N ARG A 144 10.25 -5.43 1.16
CA ARG A 144 10.84 -4.91 2.39
C ARG A 144 9.73 -4.52 3.36
N PHE A 145 9.88 -4.93 4.61
CA PHE A 145 8.94 -4.61 5.68
C PHE A 145 9.70 -4.12 6.91
N THR A 146 9.24 -3.02 7.46
CA THR A 146 9.74 -2.44 8.72
C THR A 146 8.59 -2.23 9.66
N GLU A 147 8.64 -2.89 10.80
CA GLU A 147 7.80 -2.63 11.97
C GLU A 147 8.64 -1.81 12.96
N ASP A 148 8.22 -0.57 13.22
CA ASP A 148 8.96 0.38 14.06
C ASP A 148 8.41 0.33 15.48
N ALA A 149 9.18 -0.24 16.40
CA ALA A 149 8.89 -0.22 17.82
C ALA A 149 8.86 1.23 18.34
N ASN A 150 7.72 1.74 18.70
CA ASN A 150 7.38 3.12 19.05
C ASN A 150 7.09 4.05 17.85
N GLY A 151 6.98 3.54 16.65
CA GLY A 151 6.49 4.29 15.49
C GLY A 151 5.05 4.75 15.70
N LYS A 152 4.77 6.00 15.36
CA LYS A 152 3.44 6.63 15.45
C LYS A 152 2.88 6.93 14.09
N HIS A 153 1.56 7.12 14.03
CA HIS A 153 0.86 7.52 12.80
C HIS A 153 1.06 9.00 12.49
N ASP A 154 2.31 9.39 12.21
CA ASP A 154 2.66 10.78 11.97
C ASP A 154 3.76 10.97 10.91
N TYR A 155 3.84 12.20 10.40
CA TYR A 155 4.84 12.55 9.39
C TYR A 155 6.28 12.43 9.89
N GLY A 156 6.52 12.57 11.19
CA GLY A 156 7.84 12.41 11.78
C GLY A 156 8.34 10.98 11.67
N ALA A 157 7.48 9.99 11.93
CA ALA A 157 7.79 8.58 11.76
C ALA A 157 8.04 8.24 10.29
N TRP A 158 7.14 8.64 9.39
CA TRP A 158 7.23 8.34 7.96
C TRP A 158 8.42 9.00 7.28
N SER A 159 8.73 10.27 7.62
CA SER A 159 9.84 11.01 7.01
C SER A 159 11.20 10.40 7.34
N ARG A 160 11.36 9.77 8.51
CA ARG A 160 12.60 9.06 8.86
C ARG A 160 12.86 7.83 7.98
N GLN A 161 11.81 7.23 7.45
CA GLN A 161 11.91 6.03 6.62
C GLN A 161 12.08 6.32 5.12
N LEU A 162 11.63 7.49 4.68
CA LEU A 162 11.65 7.87 3.25
C LEU A 162 13.04 7.81 2.61
N PRO A 163 14.14 8.27 3.25
CA PRO A 163 15.47 8.17 2.66
C PRO A 163 15.89 6.73 2.33
N ALA A 164 15.55 5.77 3.20
CA ALA A 164 15.89 4.37 2.98
C ALA A 164 15.12 3.74 1.80
N PHE A 165 13.93 4.26 1.50
CA PHE A 165 13.17 3.86 0.31
C PHE A 165 13.76 4.41 -0.99
N LEU A 166 14.34 5.62 -0.95
CA LEU A 166 14.84 6.33 -2.13
C LEU A 166 16.21 5.82 -2.63
N ILE A 167 16.93 5.05 -1.83
CA ILE A 167 18.22 4.42 -2.15
C ILE A 167 18.01 3.04 -2.74
#